data_574c3867a3c9daffd21ade2281e0cfaa
#
_entry.id   574c3867a3c9daffd21ade2281e0cfaa
#
_cell.length_a   1.000
_cell.length_b   1.000
_cell.length_c   1.000
_cell.angle_alpha   90.00
_cell.angle_beta   90.00
_cell.angle_gamma   90.00
#
_symmetry.space_group_name_H-M   'P 1'
#
loop_
_entity.id
_entity.type
_entity.pdbx_description
1 polymer ?
#
loop_
_entity_poly.entity_id
_entity_poly.type
_entity_poly.pdbx_seq_one_letter_code
_entity_poly.pdbx_strand_id
1 'polypeptide(L)'
;MKLVFVHGAGGSSLSFYYQLRHFRNSKAIDLPGHPTGKPCVSIEGYLEWVRGFTTARRYKDVVLCGHSMGGAIAQLYALRYPDELRGIILIGTGARLRVNDDYLNRCASPGEDNAVWMDGQRDYYQGVESDIYQVLMRRSTEVGPAVDLNDLQACDKFDVMDEIQNIGLPTQVMCGSEDIMTPVKYTEYLGSKIKDARVQVIAGGSHYVQLEQYQKVNEQIE
;
A
#
# COMPACT_ATOMS: atom_id res chain seq x y z
N MET A 1 13.57 -12.48 11.20
CA MET A 1 12.97 -11.52 10.26
C MET A 1 11.48 -11.47 10.48
N LYS A 2 10.89 -10.29 10.54
CA LYS A 2 9.45 -10.04 10.70
C LYS A 2 8.92 -9.29 9.49
N LEU A 3 7.95 -9.87 8.76
CA LEU A 3 7.23 -9.16 7.70
C LEU A 3 6.11 -8.32 8.32
N VAL A 4 6.05 -7.04 7.97
CA VAL A 4 4.97 -6.14 8.36
C VAL A 4 4.35 -5.57 7.09
N PHE A 5 3.06 -5.78 6.90
CA PHE A 5 2.31 -5.34 5.72
C PHE A 5 1.50 -4.08 6.05
N VAL A 6 1.57 -3.09 5.15
CA VAL A 6 0.88 -1.79 5.26
C VAL A 6 0.04 -1.58 4.00
N HIS A 7 -1.26 -1.43 4.17
CA HIS A 7 -2.23 -1.26 3.09
C HIS A 7 -2.19 0.11 2.42
N GLY A 8 -2.87 0.24 1.29
CA GLY A 8 -3.08 1.48 0.53
C GLY A 8 -4.19 2.37 1.09
N ALA A 9 -4.44 3.50 0.41
CA ALA A 9 -5.52 4.44 0.74
C ALA A 9 -6.87 3.74 0.83
N GLY A 10 -7.70 4.11 1.80
CA GLY A 10 -9.02 3.54 2.04
C GLY A 10 -9.05 2.03 2.30
N GLY A 11 -7.88 1.37 2.37
CA GLY A 11 -7.75 -0.08 2.50
C GLY A 11 -7.81 -0.61 3.93
N SER A 12 -7.30 -1.83 4.12
CA SER A 12 -7.17 -2.48 5.42
C SER A 12 -6.15 -3.60 5.39
N SER A 13 -5.85 -4.20 6.54
CA SER A 13 -5.01 -5.40 6.66
C SER A 13 -5.48 -6.56 5.77
N LEU A 14 -6.75 -6.60 5.39
CA LEU A 14 -7.33 -7.60 4.50
C LEU A 14 -6.73 -7.55 3.08
N SER A 15 -6.14 -6.44 2.67
CA SER A 15 -5.42 -6.33 1.39
C SER A 15 -4.23 -7.30 1.28
N PHE A 16 -3.83 -7.89 2.42
CA PHE A 16 -2.76 -8.89 2.50
C PHE A 16 -3.24 -10.25 3.03
N TYR A 17 -4.51 -10.59 2.78
CA TYR A 17 -5.13 -11.82 3.27
C TYR A 17 -4.32 -13.07 2.92
N TYR A 18 -3.91 -13.21 1.65
CA TYR A 18 -3.17 -14.39 1.18
C TYR A 18 -1.73 -14.42 1.69
N GLN A 19 -1.08 -13.26 1.81
CA GLN A 19 0.27 -13.13 2.37
C GLN A 19 0.32 -13.54 3.83
N LEU A 20 -0.68 -13.13 4.63
CA LEU A 20 -0.79 -13.53 6.04
C LEU A 20 -0.97 -15.04 6.23
N ARG A 21 -1.61 -15.72 5.29
CA ARG A 21 -1.79 -17.19 5.32
C ARG A 21 -0.52 -17.92 4.89
N HIS A 22 0.27 -17.31 4.04
CA HIS A 22 1.51 -17.89 3.50
C HIS A 22 2.71 -17.69 4.44
N PHE A 23 2.92 -16.47 4.93
CA PHE A 23 4.08 -16.11 5.75
C PHE A 23 3.74 -16.17 7.24
N ARG A 24 4.19 -17.22 7.94
CA ARG A 24 3.87 -17.45 9.37
C ARG A 24 4.35 -16.34 10.31
N ASN A 25 5.52 -15.74 10.04
CA ASN A 25 6.08 -14.65 10.86
C ASN A 25 5.77 -13.28 10.25
N SER A 26 4.49 -13.04 9.96
CA SER A 26 4.02 -11.79 9.37
C SER A 26 2.95 -11.10 10.22
N LYS A 27 2.66 -9.85 9.89
CA LYS A 27 1.56 -9.07 10.44
C LYS A 27 1.12 -8.03 9.43
N ALA A 28 -0.13 -8.03 9.03
CA ALA A 28 -0.75 -6.87 8.40
C ALA A 28 -1.38 -5.98 9.46
N ILE A 29 -1.26 -4.69 9.29
CA ILE A 29 -1.77 -3.68 10.23
C ILE A 29 -2.91 -2.89 9.60
N ASP A 30 -3.91 -2.54 10.40
CA ASP A 30 -4.89 -1.53 10.04
C ASP A 30 -4.35 -0.18 10.52
N LEU A 31 -4.21 0.77 9.60
CA LEU A 31 -3.80 2.13 9.92
C LEU A 31 -4.89 2.86 10.73
N PRO A 32 -4.56 3.92 11.48
CA PRO A 32 -5.58 4.70 12.20
C PRO A 32 -6.66 5.22 11.23
N GLY A 33 -7.92 5.08 11.61
CA GLY A 33 -9.06 5.39 10.75
C GLY A 33 -9.60 4.19 9.94
N HIS A 34 -8.94 3.01 9.94
CA HIS A 34 -9.27 1.87 9.08
C HIS A 34 -9.75 0.61 9.85
N PRO A 35 -10.99 0.56 10.33
CA PRO A 35 -12.00 1.62 10.41
C PRO A 35 -11.98 2.35 11.74
N THR A 36 -11.03 2.06 12.64
CA THR A 36 -11.03 2.59 14.01
C THR A 36 -9.96 3.67 14.23
N GLY A 37 -10.23 4.59 15.15
CA GLY A 37 -9.33 5.70 15.46
C GLY A 37 -9.49 6.88 14.51
N LYS A 38 -8.60 7.85 14.62
CA LYS A 38 -8.58 9.05 13.78
C LYS A 38 -7.48 8.89 12.73
N PRO A 39 -7.76 9.07 11.42
CA PRO A 39 -6.74 8.94 10.38
C PRO A 39 -5.64 9.99 10.54
N CYS A 40 -4.43 9.67 10.12
CA CYS A 40 -3.36 10.64 9.97
C CYS A 40 -3.61 11.47 8.70
N VAL A 41 -3.17 12.73 8.72
CA VAL A 41 -3.43 13.67 7.61
C VAL A 41 -2.27 13.78 6.62
N SER A 42 -1.22 12.98 6.79
CA SER A 42 -0.05 12.95 5.90
C SER A 42 0.67 11.59 5.95
N ILE A 43 1.51 11.32 4.95
CA ILE A 43 2.34 10.11 4.90
C ILE A 43 3.32 10.08 6.08
N GLU A 44 3.86 11.23 6.49
CA GLU A 44 4.71 11.35 7.67
C GLU A 44 4.00 10.94 8.96
N GLY A 45 2.75 11.36 9.12
CA GLY A 45 1.93 10.98 10.28
C GLY A 45 1.70 9.48 10.34
N TYR A 46 1.39 8.86 9.19
CA TYR A 46 1.27 7.41 9.09
C TYR A 46 2.59 6.69 9.33
N LEU A 47 3.71 7.21 8.82
CA LEU A 47 5.04 6.68 9.11
C LEU A 47 5.30 6.62 10.62
N GLU A 48 5.10 7.73 11.34
CA GLU A 48 5.39 7.76 12.79
C GLU A 48 4.47 6.82 13.56
N TRP A 49 3.23 6.65 13.12
CA TRP A 49 2.32 5.66 13.71
C TRP A 49 2.80 4.22 13.48
N VAL A 50 3.19 3.87 12.23
CA VAL A 50 3.74 2.53 11.90
C VAL A 50 5.00 2.26 12.69
N ARG A 51 5.89 3.24 12.80
CA ARG A 51 7.12 3.17 13.61
C ARG A 51 6.80 2.94 15.09
N GLY A 52 5.85 3.70 15.64
CA GLY A 52 5.36 3.52 17.01
C GLY A 52 4.79 2.11 17.24
N PHE A 53 4.03 1.58 16.27
CA PHE A 53 3.49 0.23 16.32
C PHE A 53 4.60 -0.83 16.36
N THR A 54 5.58 -0.76 15.46
CA THR A 54 6.68 -1.74 15.39
C THR A 54 7.55 -1.70 16.65
N THR A 55 7.81 -0.50 17.17
CA THR A 55 8.56 -0.28 18.41
C THR A 55 7.82 -0.82 19.64
N ALA A 56 6.53 -0.50 19.79
CA ALA A 56 5.71 -1.00 20.91
C ALA A 56 5.60 -2.52 20.92
N ARG A 57 5.61 -3.14 19.75
CA ARG A 57 5.63 -4.61 19.59
C ARG A 57 7.02 -5.21 19.74
N ARG A 58 8.05 -4.39 19.89
CA ARG A 58 9.47 -4.81 19.98
C ARG A 58 9.88 -5.70 18.79
N TYR A 59 9.34 -5.41 17.59
CA TYR A 59 9.72 -6.13 16.39
C TYR A 59 11.17 -5.83 16.05
N LYS A 60 11.90 -6.87 15.66
CA LYS A 60 13.30 -6.76 15.22
C LYS A 60 13.42 -7.39 13.83
N ASP A 61 14.45 -6.96 13.11
CA ASP A 61 14.70 -7.43 11.74
C ASP A 61 13.44 -7.31 10.86
N VAL A 62 12.83 -6.11 10.86
CA VAL A 62 11.59 -5.83 10.14
C VAL A 62 11.87 -5.66 8.64
N VAL A 63 11.13 -6.40 7.81
CA VAL A 63 10.94 -6.07 6.40
C VAL A 63 9.54 -5.46 6.27
N LEU A 64 9.48 -4.20 5.82
CA LEU A 64 8.24 -3.47 5.67
C LEU A 64 7.73 -3.60 4.24
N CYS A 65 6.56 -4.21 4.08
CA CYS A 65 5.91 -4.39 2.80
C CYS A 65 4.73 -3.42 2.69
N GLY A 66 4.79 -2.48 1.76
CA GLY A 66 3.74 -1.48 1.55
C GLY A 66 3.10 -1.58 0.18
N HIS A 67 1.76 -1.52 0.15
CA HIS A 67 0.98 -1.41 -1.06
C HIS A 67 0.49 0.02 -1.25
N SER A 68 0.65 0.60 -2.45
CA SER A 68 0.14 1.94 -2.80
C SER A 68 0.59 2.99 -1.78
N MET A 69 -0.29 3.66 -1.04
CA MET A 69 0.03 4.56 0.08
C MET A 69 0.97 3.89 1.10
N GLY A 70 0.76 2.62 1.42
CA GLY A 70 1.66 1.86 2.30
C GLY A 70 3.08 1.77 1.75
N GLY A 71 3.25 1.76 0.43
CA GLY A 71 4.55 1.84 -0.23
C GLY A 71 5.21 3.20 -0.08
N ALA A 72 4.45 4.31 -0.10
CA ALA A 72 4.95 5.65 0.21
C ALA A 72 5.44 5.72 1.68
N ILE A 73 4.66 5.14 2.61
CA ILE A 73 5.04 5.03 4.03
C ILE A 73 6.35 4.23 4.18
N ALA A 74 6.50 3.09 3.47
CA ALA A 74 7.69 2.25 3.53
C ALA A 74 8.93 2.95 2.97
N GLN A 75 8.79 3.70 1.86
CA GLN A 75 9.86 4.52 1.29
C GLN A 75 10.33 5.59 2.27
N LEU A 76 9.38 6.33 2.85
CA LEU A 76 9.71 7.39 3.80
C LEU A 76 10.33 6.83 5.09
N TYR A 77 9.90 5.65 5.55
CA TYR A 77 10.50 4.96 6.69
C TYR A 77 11.96 4.58 6.39
N ALA A 78 12.21 4.00 5.21
CA ALA A 78 13.56 3.63 4.79
C ALA A 78 14.50 4.83 4.63
N LEU A 79 13.98 5.99 4.22
CA LEU A 79 14.74 7.23 4.11
C LEU A 79 15.09 7.84 5.48
N ARG A 80 14.16 7.81 6.43
CA ARG A 80 14.31 8.50 7.72
C ARG A 80 14.91 7.63 8.82
N TYR A 81 14.61 6.33 8.82
CA TYR A 81 14.98 5.39 9.89
C TYR A 81 15.52 4.07 9.32
N PRO A 82 16.54 4.12 8.43
CA PRO A 82 17.04 2.92 7.74
C PRO A 82 17.53 1.83 8.70
N ASP A 83 18.11 2.20 9.84
CA ASP A 83 18.66 1.25 10.80
C ASP A 83 17.58 0.41 11.53
N GLU A 84 16.32 0.79 11.44
CA GLU A 84 15.19 0.06 12.04
C GLU A 84 14.63 -1.03 11.12
N LEU A 85 15.07 -1.06 9.84
CA LEU A 85 14.57 -1.98 8.83
C LEU A 85 15.66 -2.88 8.26
N ARG A 86 15.29 -4.08 7.81
CA ARG A 86 16.17 -5.01 7.08
C ARG A 86 16.01 -4.89 5.57
N GLY A 87 14.92 -4.31 5.13
CA GLY A 87 14.56 -4.11 3.73
C GLY A 87 13.13 -3.64 3.59
N ILE A 88 12.76 -3.28 2.37
CA ILE A 88 11.41 -2.88 2.03
C ILE A 88 10.88 -3.63 0.80
N ILE A 89 9.57 -3.82 0.76
CA ILE A 89 8.87 -4.38 -0.38
C ILE A 89 7.79 -3.37 -0.79
N LEU A 90 7.85 -2.94 -2.04
CA LEU A 90 7.00 -1.90 -2.61
C LEU A 90 6.09 -2.51 -3.67
N ILE A 91 4.77 -2.49 -3.44
CA ILE A 91 3.78 -3.06 -4.34
C ILE A 91 2.87 -1.95 -4.86
N GLY A 92 2.76 -1.78 -6.18
CA GLY A 92 1.83 -0.83 -6.80
C GLY A 92 1.97 0.59 -6.24
N THR A 93 3.19 1.16 -6.26
CA THR A 93 3.50 2.47 -5.68
C THR A 93 4.51 3.25 -6.52
N GLY A 94 4.83 4.48 -6.12
CA GLY A 94 5.79 5.34 -6.79
C GLY A 94 6.53 6.25 -5.81
N ALA A 95 7.63 6.88 -6.28
CA ALA A 95 8.35 7.90 -5.51
C ALA A 95 7.56 9.22 -5.39
N ARG A 96 6.53 9.38 -6.21
CA ARG A 96 5.54 10.46 -6.16
C ARG A 96 4.18 9.87 -6.52
N LEU A 97 3.15 10.20 -5.73
CA LEU A 97 1.81 9.71 -5.92
C LEU A 97 0.89 10.89 -6.28
N ARG A 98 0.72 11.14 -7.57
CA ARG A 98 -0.28 12.10 -8.05
C ARG A 98 -1.61 11.40 -8.22
N VAL A 99 -2.61 11.89 -7.52
CA VAL A 99 -3.96 11.31 -7.53
C VAL A 99 -4.78 11.99 -8.62
N ASN A 100 -5.43 11.19 -9.47
CA ASN A 100 -6.38 11.71 -10.46
C ASN A 100 -7.60 12.33 -9.75
N ASP A 101 -8.03 13.50 -10.23
CA ASP A 101 -9.18 14.23 -9.69
C ASP A 101 -10.46 13.39 -9.63
N ASP A 102 -10.65 12.42 -10.54
CA ASP A 102 -11.82 11.54 -10.53
C ASP A 102 -11.90 10.70 -9.24
N TYR A 103 -10.76 10.21 -8.74
CA TYR A 103 -10.72 9.47 -7.47
C TYR A 103 -11.05 10.39 -6.28
N LEU A 104 -10.48 11.59 -6.24
CA LEU A 104 -10.78 12.59 -5.21
C LEU A 104 -12.26 13.00 -5.23
N ASN A 105 -12.80 13.23 -6.41
CA ASN A 105 -14.19 13.64 -6.58
C ASN A 105 -15.19 12.56 -6.16
N ARG A 106 -14.92 11.27 -6.46
CA ARG A 106 -15.77 10.14 -6.01
C ARG A 106 -15.83 10.05 -4.49
N CYS A 107 -14.72 10.34 -3.81
CA CYS A 107 -14.70 10.36 -2.34
C CYS A 107 -15.32 11.63 -1.76
N ALA A 108 -15.11 12.80 -2.36
CA ALA A 108 -15.65 14.08 -1.90
C ALA A 108 -17.16 14.22 -2.16
N SER A 109 -17.67 13.55 -3.20
CA SER A 109 -19.07 13.54 -3.61
C SER A 109 -19.55 12.09 -3.80
N PRO A 110 -19.67 11.32 -2.70
CA PRO A 110 -19.85 9.87 -2.77
C PRO A 110 -21.23 9.43 -3.28
N GLY A 111 -22.17 10.37 -3.44
CA GLY A 111 -23.55 10.09 -3.86
C GLY A 111 -24.46 9.66 -2.70
N GLU A 112 -25.73 9.44 -2.98
CA GLU A 112 -26.69 8.90 -2.01
C GLU A 112 -26.22 7.49 -1.58
N ASP A 113 -26.24 7.23 -0.27
CA ASP A 113 -25.74 5.97 0.31
C ASP A 113 -24.31 5.59 -0.13
N ASN A 114 -23.48 6.57 -0.48
CA ASN A 114 -22.13 6.38 -1.00
C ASN A 114 -22.04 5.59 -2.32
N ALA A 115 -23.10 5.57 -3.12
CA ALA A 115 -23.22 4.71 -4.30
C ALA A 115 -22.09 4.97 -5.33
N VAL A 116 -21.76 6.24 -5.61
CA VAL A 116 -20.71 6.62 -6.57
C VAL A 116 -19.33 6.16 -6.10
N TRP A 117 -19.04 6.34 -4.82
CA TRP A 117 -17.80 5.87 -4.23
C TRP A 117 -17.72 4.33 -4.19
N MET A 118 -18.82 3.66 -3.83
CA MET A 118 -18.90 2.20 -3.79
C MET A 118 -18.71 1.55 -5.18
N ASP A 119 -19.16 2.20 -6.25
CA ASP A 119 -18.90 1.73 -7.61
C ASP A 119 -17.39 1.74 -7.91
N GLY A 120 -16.68 2.79 -7.50
CA GLY A 120 -15.22 2.82 -7.56
C GLY A 120 -14.55 1.70 -6.78
N GLN A 121 -15.06 1.36 -5.59
CA GLN A 121 -14.53 0.23 -4.81
C GLN A 121 -14.74 -1.12 -5.52
N ARG A 122 -15.87 -1.30 -6.20
CA ARG A 122 -16.13 -2.50 -7.03
C ARG A 122 -15.11 -2.62 -8.17
N ASP A 123 -14.81 -1.51 -8.83
CA ASP A 123 -13.82 -1.47 -9.92
C ASP A 123 -12.43 -1.88 -9.42
N TYR A 124 -12.03 -1.42 -8.21
CA TYR A 124 -10.73 -1.76 -7.62
C TYR A 124 -10.57 -3.26 -7.34
N TYR A 125 -11.64 -3.94 -6.95
CA TYR A 125 -11.59 -5.35 -6.54
C TYR A 125 -12.13 -6.31 -7.59
N GLN A 126 -12.41 -5.87 -8.82
CA GLN A 126 -13.04 -6.72 -9.86
C GLN A 126 -12.24 -7.98 -10.21
N GLY A 127 -10.92 -7.97 -10.07
CA GLY A 127 -10.02 -9.11 -10.33
C GLY A 127 -9.81 -10.03 -9.12
N VAL A 128 -10.44 -9.74 -7.98
CA VAL A 128 -10.25 -10.48 -6.73
C VAL A 128 -11.23 -11.65 -6.62
N GLU A 129 -10.76 -12.79 -6.09
CA GLU A 129 -11.61 -13.98 -5.88
C GLU A 129 -12.84 -13.67 -5.02
N SER A 130 -13.98 -14.31 -5.34
CA SER A 130 -15.30 -14.01 -4.77
C SER A 130 -15.36 -14.09 -3.24
N ASP A 131 -14.64 -15.02 -2.63
CA ASP A 131 -14.70 -15.26 -1.19
C ASP A 131 -14.15 -14.09 -0.37
N ILE A 132 -13.04 -13.50 -0.84
CA ILE A 132 -12.43 -12.34 -0.17
C ILE A 132 -13.05 -11.03 -0.63
N TYR A 133 -13.57 -10.95 -1.86
CA TYR A 133 -14.22 -9.77 -2.42
C TYR A 133 -15.31 -9.22 -1.50
N GLN A 134 -16.26 -10.07 -1.05
CA GLN A 134 -17.36 -9.62 -0.18
C GLN A 134 -16.87 -9.08 1.17
N VAL A 135 -15.79 -9.66 1.70
CA VAL A 135 -15.20 -9.21 2.95
C VAL A 135 -14.49 -7.85 2.77
N LEU A 136 -13.80 -7.67 1.66
CA LEU A 136 -13.16 -6.39 1.29
C LEU A 136 -14.19 -5.28 1.11
N MET A 137 -15.27 -5.54 0.34
CA MET A 137 -16.33 -4.56 0.11
C MET A 137 -17.00 -4.12 1.42
N ARG A 138 -17.29 -5.06 2.34
CA ARG A 138 -17.81 -4.71 3.67
C ARG A 138 -16.82 -3.84 4.44
N ARG A 139 -15.52 -4.20 4.45
CA ARG A 139 -14.49 -3.42 5.11
C ARG A 139 -14.35 -2.03 4.51
N SER A 140 -14.42 -1.88 3.18
CA SER A 140 -14.44 -0.54 2.55
C SER A 140 -15.61 0.30 3.06
N THR A 141 -16.81 -0.29 3.19
CA THR A 141 -17.98 0.41 3.77
C THR A 141 -17.75 0.85 5.22
N GLU A 142 -17.06 0.03 6.03
CA GLU A 142 -16.73 0.38 7.42
C GLU A 142 -15.69 1.52 7.51
N VAL A 143 -14.74 1.60 6.57
CA VAL A 143 -13.74 2.67 6.47
C VAL A 143 -14.38 3.95 5.96
N GLY A 144 -15.10 3.89 4.87
CA GLY A 144 -15.90 4.96 4.28
C GLY A 144 -15.13 5.97 3.44
N PRO A 145 -15.86 6.77 2.64
CA PRO A 145 -15.28 7.70 1.67
C PRO A 145 -14.48 8.85 2.29
N ALA A 146 -14.81 9.26 3.51
CA ALA A 146 -14.10 10.37 4.17
C ALA A 146 -12.66 10.00 4.54
N VAL A 147 -12.42 8.76 4.98
CA VAL A 147 -11.07 8.26 5.28
C VAL A 147 -10.30 8.05 3.98
N ASP A 148 -10.94 7.47 2.97
CA ASP A 148 -10.35 7.27 1.65
C ASP A 148 -9.92 8.62 1.02
N LEU A 149 -10.79 9.65 1.08
CA LEU A 149 -10.44 11.01 0.63
C LEU A 149 -9.23 11.58 1.35
N ASN A 150 -9.20 11.45 2.67
CA ASN A 150 -8.07 11.92 3.50
C ASN A 150 -6.76 11.26 3.07
N ASP A 151 -6.78 9.97 2.83
CA ASP A 151 -5.60 9.19 2.41
C ASP A 151 -5.15 9.56 1.00
N LEU A 152 -6.07 9.68 0.05
CA LEU A 152 -5.77 10.12 -1.31
C LEU A 152 -5.17 11.53 -1.32
N GLN A 153 -5.67 12.44 -0.49
CA GLN A 153 -5.10 13.79 -0.32
C GLN A 153 -3.68 13.75 0.30
N ALA A 154 -3.41 12.81 1.20
CA ALA A 154 -2.07 12.59 1.74
C ALA A 154 -1.13 12.01 0.67
N CYS A 155 -1.62 11.08 -0.15
CA CYS A 155 -0.90 10.54 -1.31
C CYS A 155 -0.54 11.62 -2.32
N ASP A 156 -1.50 12.49 -2.68
CA ASP A 156 -1.28 13.53 -3.71
C ASP A 156 -0.17 14.53 -3.34
N LYS A 157 0.09 14.70 -2.05
CA LYS A 157 1.18 15.55 -1.54
C LYS A 157 2.52 14.83 -1.43
N PHE A 158 2.53 13.49 -1.54
CA PHE A 158 3.75 12.70 -1.39
C PHE A 158 4.66 12.82 -2.60
N ASP A 159 5.91 13.25 -2.36
CA ASP A 159 6.96 13.36 -3.36
C ASP A 159 8.34 13.20 -2.71
N VAL A 160 9.03 12.12 -3.04
CA VAL A 160 10.41 11.83 -2.60
C VAL A 160 11.32 11.55 -3.80
N MET A 161 10.96 12.04 -4.99
CA MET A 161 11.72 11.75 -6.22
C MET A 161 13.17 12.18 -6.13
N ASP A 162 13.47 13.28 -5.42
CA ASP A 162 14.82 13.81 -5.27
C ASP A 162 15.62 13.08 -4.15
N GLU A 163 14.95 12.25 -3.34
CA GLU A 163 15.57 11.56 -2.20
C GLU A 163 15.63 10.04 -2.37
N ILE A 164 14.82 9.47 -3.29
CA ILE A 164 14.60 8.02 -3.39
C ILE A 164 15.89 7.22 -3.61
N GLN A 165 16.90 7.80 -4.30
CA GLN A 165 18.21 7.18 -4.49
C GLN A 165 19.01 7.02 -3.19
N ASN A 166 18.62 7.68 -2.11
CA ASN A 166 19.27 7.57 -0.80
C ASN A 166 18.81 6.33 -0.02
N ILE A 167 17.82 5.57 -0.52
CA ILE A 167 17.45 4.28 0.07
C ILE A 167 18.60 3.29 -0.19
N GLY A 168 19.30 2.93 0.90
CA GLY A 168 20.42 1.98 0.90
C GLY A 168 20.03 0.57 1.33
N LEU A 169 18.72 0.29 1.52
CA LEU A 169 18.22 -1.00 1.96
C LEU A 169 17.90 -1.92 0.78
N PRO A 170 18.04 -3.25 0.95
CA PRO A 170 17.49 -4.22 -0.01
C PRO A 170 16.02 -3.92 -0.29
N THR A 171 15.68 -3.76 -1.55
CA THR A 171 14.35 -3.32 -1.96
C THR A 171 13.78 -4.23 -3.05
N GLN A 172 12.60 -4.80 -2.81
CA GLN A 172 11.81 -5.45 -3.84
C GLN A 172 10.73 -4.48 -4.32
N VAL A 173 10.63 -4.25 -5.63
CA VAL A 173 9.61 -3.39 -6.23
C VAL A 173 8.78 -4.22 -7.20
N MET A 174 7.46 -4.21 -7.04
CA MET A 174 6.57 -4.96 -7.93
C MET A 174 5.26 -4.23 -8.22
N CYS A 175 4.68 -4.51 -9.38
CA CYS A 175 3.35 -4.04 -9.77
C CYS A 175 2.67 -5.04 -10.71
N GLY A 176 1.39 -4.90 -10.92
CA GLY A 176 0.66 -5.55 -12.01
C GLY A 176 0.94 -4.88 -13.34
N SER A 177 0.95 -5.66 -14.44
CA SER A 177 1.13 -5.10 -15.80
C SER A 177 -0.03 -4.22 -16.25
N GLU A 178 -1.20 -4.36 -15.61
CA GLU A 178 -2.45 -3.64 -15.92
C GLU A 178 -2.80 -2.60 -14.86
N ASP A 179 -1.84 -2.26 -13.98
CA ASP A 179 -2.03 -1.23 -12.96
C ASP A 179 -2.15 0.16 -13.63
N ILE A 180 -3.35 0.74 -13.58
CA ILE A 180 -3.65 2.07 -14.11
C ILE A 180 -3.50 3.18 -13.07
N MET A 181 -3.50 2.86 -11.78
CA MET A 181 -3.35 3.85 -10.69
C MET A 181 -1.88 4.22 -10.47
N THR A 182 -1.01 3.21 -10.43
CA THR A 182 0.45 3.35 -10.36
C THR A 182 1.11 2.56 -11.48
N PRO A 183 1.05 3.08 -12.73
CA PRO A 183 1.49 2.36 -13.91
C PRO A 183 2.93 1.86 -13.83
N VAL A 184 3.25 0.81 -14.60
CA VAL A 184 4.56 0.12 -14.63
C VAL A 184 5.76 1.07 -14.61
N LYS A 185 5.67 2.22 -15.30
CA LYS A 185 6.73 3.25 -15.30
C LYS A 185 7.11 3.75 -13.90
N TYR A 186 6.21 3.66 -12.89
CA TYR A 186 6.53 4.05 -11.51
C TYR A 186 7.44 3.01 -10.86
N THR A 187 7.13 1.74 -11.06
CA THR A 187 7.96 0.61 -10.61
C THR A 187 9.34 0.61 -11.29
N GLU A 188 9.39 0.86 -12.59
CA GLU A 188 10.65 1.01 -13.35
C GLU A 188 11.48 2.20 -12.87
N TYR A 189 10.83 3.34 -12.56
CA TYR A 189 11.51 4.50 -11.99
C TYR A 189 12.15 4.16 -10.64
N LEU A 190 11.41 3.57 -9.71
CA LEU A 190 11.93 3.13 -8.42
C LEU A 190 13.13 2.19 -8.58
N GLY A 191 12.99 1.18 -9.46
CA GLY A 191 14.07 0.24 -9.77
C GLY A 191 15.31 0.90 -10.38
N SER A 192 15.14 1.96 -11.16
CA SER A 192 16.24 2.70 -11.77
C SER A 192 17.00 3.61 -10.78
N LYS A 193 16.36 3.99 -9.66
CA LYS A 193 16.88 4.95 -8.69
C LYS A 193 17.42 4.30 -7.42
N ILE A 194 16.79 3.24 -6.94
CA ILE A 194 17.22 2.55 -5.71
C ILE A 194 18.32 1.54 -6.07
N LYS A 195 19.50 1.70 -5.49
CA LYS A 195 20.71 0.96 -5.87
C LYS A 195 20.57 -0.56 -5.73
N ASP A 196 19.94 -1.04 -4.68
CA ASP A 196 19.73 -2.48 -4.40
C ASP A 196 18.27 -2.87 -4.58
N ALA A 197 17.70 -2.47 -5.73
CA ALA A 197 16.33 -2.78 -6.08
C ALA A 197 16.24 -3.96 -7.05
N ARG A 198 15.31 -4.87 -6.75
CA ARG A 198 14.84 -5.90 -7.69
C ARG A 198 13.46 -5.50 -8.18
N VAL A 199 13.23 -5.58 -9.48
CA VAL A 199 11.98 -5.16 -10.13
C VAL A 199 11.25 -6.35 -10.69
N GLN A 200 9.94 -6.43 -10.43
CA GLN A 200 9.08 -7.46 -11.00
C GLN A 200 7.76 -6.86 -11.48
N VAL A 201 7.46 -7.01 -12.76
CA VAL A 201 6.13 -6.74 -13.33
C VAL A 201 5.37 -8.06 -13.46
N ILE A 202 4.21 -8.14 -12.80
CA ILE A 202 3.40 -9.36 -12.75
C ILE A 202 2.32 -9.28 -13.83
N ALA A 203 2.44 -10.15 -14.83
CA ALA A 203 1.51 -10.16 -15.97
C ALA A 203 0.07 -10.45 -15.56
N GLY A 204 -0.87 -9.64 -16.07
CA GLY A 204 -2.30 -9.76 -15.83
C GLY A 204 -2.78 -9.30 -14.46
N GLY A 205 -1.89 -8.69 -13.65
CA GLY A 205 -2.29 -8.10 -12.37
C GLY A 205 -2.65 -6.63 -12.53
N SER A 206 -3.63 -6.15 -11.78
CA SER A 206 -4.00 -4.74 -11.67
C SER A 206 -3.35 -4.09 -10.43
N HIS A 207 -3.96 -3.01 -9.92
CA HIS A 207 -3.45 -2.32 -8.73
C HIS A 207 -3.41 -3.20 -7.48
N TYR A 208 -4.37 -4.12 -7.31
CA TYR A 208 -4.43 -5.05 -6.18
C TYR A 208 -3.77 -6.41 -6.50
N VAL A 209 -2.65 -6.38 -7.22
CA VAL A 209 -1.91 -7.57 -7.68
C VAL A 209 -1.62 -8.58 -6.57
N GLN A 210 -1.42 -8.13 -5.33
CA GLN A 210 -1.21 -9.00 -4.15
C GLN A 210 -2.44 -9.81 -3.74
N LEU A 211 -3.63 -9.44 -4.23
CA LEU A 211 -4.87 -10.22 -4.07
C LEU A 211 -5.17 -11.04 -5.31
N GLU A 212 -4.97 -10.48 -6.50
CA GLU A 212 -5.33 -11.07 -7.78
C GLU A 212 -4.36 -12.16 -8.24
N GLN A 213 -3.06 -11.94 -8.05
CA GLN A 213 -1.96 -12.82 -8.46
C GLN A 213 -1.11 -13.23 -7.26
N TYR A 214 -1.78 -13.55 -6.14
CA TYR A 214 -1.15 -13.71 -4.84
C TYR A 214 -0.05 -14.77 -4.80
N GLN A 215 -0.17 -15.87 -5.58
CA GLN A 215 0.87 -16.89 -5.66
C GLN A 215 2.17 -16.28 -6.19
N LYS A 216 2.10 -15.56 -7.32
CA LYS A 216 3.28 -14.92 -7.93
C LYS A 216 3.87 -13.86 -7.01
N VAL A 217 3.02 -13.08 -6.32
CA VAL A 217 3.48 -12.08 -5.33
C VAL A 217 4.20 -12.76 -4.17
N ASN A 218 3.67 -13.86 -3.63
CA ASN A 218 4.30 -14.61 -2.55
C ASN A 218 5.68 -15.15 -2.94
N GLU A 219 5.80 -15.73 -4.15
CA GLU A 219 7.08 -16.20 -4.73
C GLU A 219 8.14 -15.09 -4.82
N GLN A 220 7.72 -13.85 -5.06
CA GLN A 220 8.65 -12.72 -5.13
C GLN A 220 9.03 -12.16 -3.75
N ILE A 221 8.25 -12.45 -2.72
CA ILE A 221 8.51 -12.03 -1.34
C ILE A 221 9.43 -13.03 -0.61
N GLU A 222 9.46 -14.30 -1.03
CA GLU A 222 10.36 -15.35 -0.51
C GLU A 222 11.85 -15.05 -0.77
#